data_709d7271646763e820ee38cbccb80b23
#
_entry.id   709d7271646763e820ee38cbccb80b23
#
_cell.length_a   1.000
_cell.length_b   1.000
_cell.length_c   1.000
_cell.angle_alpha   90.00
_cell.angle_beta   90.00
_cell.angle_gamma   90.00
#
_symmetry.space_group_name_H-M   'P 1'
#
loop_
_entity.id
_entity.type
_entity.pdbx_description
1 polymer ?
#
loop_
_entity_poly.entity_id
_entity_poly.type
_entity_poly.pdbx_seq_one_letter_code
_entity_poly.pdbx_strand_id
1 'polypeptide(L)'
;MFMNKDQNLLNEFAIKTLKENLNVMYAQIWREGQLTAEYKRMPVKTRLNTWSACKGVVSCAVGIALDEGLIHLDEKIVDIFPEYVPEKTEGYLGDVTLENMLTMTTGLESSLFFCDWPERYTTPDWIRYFFENAKVVNKPGTQWLYSNFNTYMISCAIEKRAGVNLLEYLRNRFFEPLGIGNPDWTLCPKGHVHAANGLYVNIDEFTRYGQLILHKGKYNGKQLVPEEYMKVATSNLVDNSAAGGPGNLYSGFGYGYQFVMNPEAGSYRSDGNYGQFCLAFPDKDAVVTVMSLEGNFQKIGNHLWSTVVPEL
;
A
#
# COMPACT_ATOMS: atom_id res chain seq x y z
N MET A 1 4.61 19.50 -33.42
CA MET A 1 4.22 19.71 -32.02
C MET A 1 5.27 18.98 -31.18
N PHE A 2 6.13 19.70 -30.47
CA PHE A 2 7.12 19.06 -29.61
C PHE A 2 6.37 18.42 -28.45
N MET A 3 6.52 17.10 -28.26
CA MET A 3 6.02 16.44 -27.06
C MET A 3 6.72 17.07 -25.83
N ASN A 4 6.00 17.21 -24.74
CA ASN A 4 6.61 17.73 -23.51
C ASN A 4 7.66 16.72 -22.95
N LYS A 5 8.54 17.17 -22.06
CA LYS A 5 9.62 16.35 -21.50
C LYS A 5 9.08 15.06 -20.87
N ASP A 6 8.03 15.16 -20.06
CA ASP A 6 7.46 14.03 -19.33
C ASP A 6 6.90 12.96 -20.28
N GLN A 7 6.24 13.38 -21.38
CA GLN A 7 5.75 12.44 -22.38
C GLN A 7 6.88 11.71 -23.11
N ASN A 8 8.01 12.38 -23.35
CA ASN A 8 9.18 11.73 -23.93
C ASN A 8 9.79 10.69 -23.00
N LEU A 9 9.91 11.00 -21.69
CA LEU A 9 10.38 10.04 -20.66
C LEU A 9 9.48 8.81 -20.58
N LEU A 10 8.16 9.03 -20.56
CA LEU A 10 7.20 7.94 -20.50
C LEU A 10 7.20 7.08 -21.77
N ASN A 11 7.40 7.69 -22.94
CA ASN A 11 7.56 6.97 -24.21
C ASN A 11 8.84 6.12 -24.20
N GLU A 12 9.97 6.64 -23.69
CA GLU A 12 11.21 5.87 -23.55
C GLU A 12 11.03 4.67 -22.63
N PHE A 13 10.40 4.87 -21.46
CA PHE A 13 10.03 3.80 -20.54
C PHE A 13 9.17 2.73 -21.23
N ALA A 14 8.11 3.17 -21.94
CA ALA A 14 7.22 2.26 -22.67
C ALA A 14 7.97 1.45 -23.76
N ILE A 15 8.86 2.10 -24.52
CA ILE A 15 9.67 1.42 -25.52
C ILE A 15 10.58 0.35 -24.89
N LYS A 16 11.25 0.66 -23.77
CA LYS A 16 12.10 -0.29 -23.05
C LYS A 16 11.30 -1.50 -22.58
N THR A 17 10.17 -1.27 -21.92
CA THR A 17 9.29 -2.34 -21.44
C THR A 17 8.72 -3.20 -22.56
N LEU A 18 8.33 -2.60 -23.69
CA LEU A 18 7.84 -3.34 -24.85
C LEU A 18 8.93 -4.21 -25.50
N LYS A 19 10.18 -3.71 -25.60
CA LYS A 19 11.31 -4.47 -26.16
C LYS A 19 11.63 -5.72 -25.33
N GLU A 20 11.37 -5.67 -24.02
CA GLU A 20 11.56 -6.81 -23.11
C GLU A 20 10.29 -7.66 -22.93
N ASN A 21 9.22 -7.38 -23.70
CA ASN A 21 7.92 -8.05 -23.60
C ASN A 21 7.27 -7.94 -22.21
N LEU A 22 7.55 -6.87 -21.45
CA LEU A 22 6.92 -6.64 -20.16
C LEU A 22 5.48 -6.13 -20.35
N ASN A 23 4.58 -6.62 -19.50
CA ASN A 23 3.14 -6.37 -19.63
C ASN A 23 2.69 -5.12 -18.86
N VAL A 24 3.32 -3.96 -19.12
CA VAL A 24 2.84 -2.66 -18.65
C VAL A 24 1.57 -2.30 -19.41
N MET A 25 0.48 -2.05 -18.69
CA MET A 25 -0.83 -1.74 -19.27
C MET A 25 -1.07 -0.24 -19.33
N TYR A 26 -0.72 0.47 -18.27
CA TYR A 26 -0.93 1.91 -18.13
C TYR A 26 0.22 2.54 -17.35
N ALA A 27 0.56 3.78 -17.70
CA ALA A 27 1.43 4.61 -16.89
C ALA A 27 1.06 6.08 -17.05
N GLN A 28 1.22 6.87 -15.98
CA GLN A 28 0.94 8.29 -15.97
C GLN A 28 2.02 9.05 -15.20
N ILE A 29 2.32 10.27 -15.65
CA ILE A 29 3.05 11.29 -14.88
C ILE A 29 2.10 12.46 -14.64
N TRP A 30 1.86 12.77 -13.39
CA TRP A 30 1.15 13.96 -12.94
C TRP A 30 2.17 14.89 -12.27
N ARG A 31 2.19 16.16 -12.63
CA ARG A 31 3.12 17.14 -12.10
C ARG A 31 2.49 18.53 -12.08
N GLU A 32 2.73 19.30 -11.04
CA GLU A 32 2.32 20.70 -10.94
C GLU A 32 0.82 20.91 -11.28
N GLY A 33 -0.03 20.09 -10.68
CA GLY A 33 -1.47 20.17 -10.85
C GLY A 33 -2.03 19.57 -12.14
N GLN A 34 -1.22 18.94 -12.99
CA GLN A 34 -1.65 18.47 -14.31
C GLN A 34 -1.16 17.05 -14.63
N LEU A 35 -1.96 16.32 -15.41
CA LEU A 35 -1.51 15.11 -16.07
C LEU A 35 -0.62 15.51 -17.26
N THR A 36 0.70 15.32 -17.13
CA THR A 36 1.68 15.77 -18.12
C THR A 36 2.06 14.68 -19.12
N ALA A 37 1.88 13.39 -18.76
CA ALA A 37 2.16 12.28 -19.67
C ALA A 37 1.25 11.08 -19.38
N GLU A 38 0.90 10.36 -20.44
CA GLU A 38 0.12 9.13 -20.36
C GLU A 38 0.60 8.09 -21.37
N TYR A 39 0.70 6.84 -20.90
CA TYR A 39 0.86 5.65 -21.73
C TYR A 39 -0.31 4.69 -21.49
N LYS A 40 -0.88 4.19 -22.58
CA LYS A 40 -1.95 3.19 -22.58
C LYS A 40 -1.66 2.11 -23.60
N ARG A 41 -1.55 0.86 -23.15
CA ARG A 41 -1.50 -0.31 -24.03
C ARG A 41 -2.91 -0.74 -24.46
N MET A 42 -3.89 -0.55 -23.57
CA MET A 42 -5.31 -0.82 -23.84
C MET A 42 -6.06 0.50 -24.05
N PRO A 43 -7.00 0.57 -25.00
CA PRO A 43 -7.77 1.79 -25.27
C PRO A 43 -8.69 2.17 -24.11
N VAL A 44 -9.18 1.20 -23.34
CA VAL A 44 -10.05 1.40 -22.17
C VAL A 44 -9.24 1.27 -20.89
N LYS A 45 -9.42 2.21 -19.98
CA LYS A 45 -8.79 2.17 -18.65
C LYS A 45 -9.55 1.19 -17.75
N THR A 46 -9.16 -0.08 -17.80
CA THR A 46 -9.73 -1.15 -16.99
C THR A 46 -9.21 -1.06 -15.56
N ARG A 47 -10.04 -1.37 -14.58
CA ARG A 47 -9.61 -1.54 -13.19
C ARG A 47 -8.76 -2.79 -13.06
N LEU A 48 -7.60 -2.66 -12.43
CA LEU A 48 -6.68 -3.75 -12.11
C LEU A 48 -6.52 -3.85 -10.60
N ASN A 49 -6.16 -5.05 -10.13
CA ASN A 49 -5.80 -5.26 -8.73
C ASN A 49 -4.54 -4.45 -8.40
N THR A 50 -4.62 -3.58 -7.41
CA THR A 50 -3.47 -2.80 -6.94
C THR A 50 -2.47 -3.62 -6.13
N TRP A 51 -2.83 -4.88 -5.81
CA TRP A 51 -2.04 -5.74 -4.97
C TRP A 51 -1.64 -5.02 -3.67
N SER A 52 -0.39 -5.15 -3.26
CA SER A 52 0.08 -4.56 -2.00
C SER A 52 0.04 -3.03 -1.96
N ALA A 53 -0.10 -2.35 -3.10
CA ALA A 53 -0.20 -0.89 -3.11
C ALA A 53 -1.44 -0.38 -2.35
N CYS A 54 -2.50 -1.19 -2.20
CA CYS A 54 -3.66 -0.82 -1.37
C CYS A 54 -3.36 -0.73 0.14
N LYS A 55 -2.22 -1.25 0.60
CA LYS A 55 -1.80 -1.09 2.01
C LYS A 55 -1.68 0.38 2.42
N GLY A 56 -1.23 1.24 1.49
CA GLY A 56 -1.24 2.68 1.71
C GLY A 56 -2.65 3.27 1.86
N VAL A 57 -3.66 2.68 1.18
CA VAL A 57 -5.07 3.06 1.39
C VAL A 57 -5.54 2.65 2.80
N VAL A 58 -5.13 1.47 3.28
CA VAL A 58 -5.41 1.04 4.67
C VAL A 58 -4.72 1.97 5.67
N SER A 59 -3.48 2.39 5.40
CA SER A 59 -2.81 3.42 6.21
C SER A 59 -3.60 4.72 6.26
N CYS A 60 -4.11 5.20 5.11
CA CYS A 60 -4.99 6.36 5.10
C CYS A 60 -6.26 6.14 5.96
N ALA A 61 -6.85 4.95 5.92
CA ALA A 61 -7.99 4.59 6.77
C ALA A 61 -7.64 4.65 8.27
N VAL A 62 -6.42 4.23 8.64
CA VAL A 62 -5.93 4.37 10.03
C VAL A 62 -5.88 5.84 10.43
N GLY A 63 -5.32 6.71 9.59
CA GLY A 63 -5.28 8.15 9.87
C GLY A 63 -6.67 8.75 10.11
N ILE A 64 -7.67 8.36 9.30
CA ILE A 64 -9.06 8.77 9.47
C ILE A 64 -9.64 8.21 10.78
N ALA A 65 -9.41 6.92 11.06
CA ALA A 65 -9.95 6.26 12.25
C ALA A 65 -9.35 6.79 13.56
N LEU A 66 -8.09 7.22 13.55
CA LEU A 66 -7.44 7.93 14.66
C LEU A 66 -8.08 9.30 14.91
N ASP A 67 -8.33 10.07 13.85
CA ASP A 67 -8.98 11.39 13.94
C ASP A 67 -10.42 11.28 14.46
N GLU A 68 -11.13 10.22 14.11
CA GLU A 68 -12.46 9.89 14.61
C GLU A 68 -12.46 9.28 16.04
N GLY A 69 -11.28 9.01 16.62
CA GLY A 69 -11.15 8.40 17.94
C GLY A 69 -11.64 6.94 18.01
N LEU A 70 -11.67 6.22 16.87
CA LEU A 70 -12.12 4.83 16.81
C LEU A 70 -11.04 3.84 17.26
N ILE A 71 -9.78 4.17 17.02
CA ILE A 71 -8.62 3.34 17.37
C ILE A 71 -7.48 4.22 17.89
N HIS A 72 -6.50 3.60 18.58
CA HIS A 72 -5.24 4.23 18.97
C HIS A 72 -4.07 3.35 18.57
N LEU A 73 -2.92 3.95 18.24
CA LEU A 73 -1.75 3.20 17.72
C LEU A 73 -1.14 2.25 18.75
N ASP A 74 -1.22 2.59 20.01
CA ASP A 74 -0.71 1.80 21.14
C ASP A 74 -1.68 0.71 21.63
N GLU A 75 -2.89 0.62 21.04
CA GLU A 75 -3.82 -0.46 21.36
C GLU A 75 -3.21 -1.82 20.98
N LYS A 76 -3.28 -2.76 21.94
CA LYS A 76 -2.82 -4.12 21.72
C LYS A 76 -3.85 -4.92 20.94
N ILE A 77 -3.39 -5.72 19.99
CA ILE A 77 -4.26 -6.54 19.15
C ILE A 77 -5.08 -7.55 19.96
N VAL A 78 -4.54 -8.04 21.09
CA VAL A 78 -5.24 -8.95 22.01
C VAL A 78 -6.40 -8.27 22.73
N ASP A 79 -6.30 -6.97 23.00
CA ASP A 79 -7.36 -6.20 23.66
C ASP A 79 -8.49 -5.82 22.66
N ILE A 80 -8.13 -5.71 21.38
CA ILE A 80 -9.12 -5.47 20.32
C ILE A 80 -9.92 -6.73 20.02
N PHE A 81 -9.29 -7.91 20.03
CA PHE A 81 -9.90 -9.20 19.68
C PHE A 81 -9.82 -10.23 20.81
N PRO A 82 -10.28 -9.92 22.02
CA PRO A 82 -10.14 -10.83 23.19
C PRO A 82 -10.80 -12.20 22.98
N GLU A 83 -11.85 -12.27 22.13
CA GLU A 83 -12.59 -13.51 21.83
C GLU A 83 -11.80 -14.51 20.96
N TYR A 84 -10.67 -14.08 20.38
CA TYR A 84 -9.79 -14.92 19.57
C TYR A 84 -8.50 -15.31 20.26
N VAL A 85 -8.19 -14.65 21.40
CA VAL A 85 -6.93 -14.88 22.13
C VAL A 85 -6.91 -16.29 22.74
N PRO A 86 -5.89 -17.12 22.43
CA PRO A 86 -5.76 -18.42 23.08
C PRO A 86 -5.61 -18.30 24.61
N GLU A 87 -6.09 -19.30 25.38
CA GLU A 87 -5.93 -19.33 26.84
C GLU A 87 -4.47 -19.24 27.29
N LYS A 88 -3.55 -19.73 26.48
CA LYS A 88 -2.10 -19.59 26.66
C LYS A 88 -1.51 -18.92 25.42
N THR A 89 -0.99 -17.72 25.61
CA THR A 89 -0.18 -17.02 24.61
C THR A 89 1.29 -17.29 24.89
N GLU A 90 2.03 -17.73 23.86
CA GLU A 90 3.48 -17.88 23.94
C GLU A 90 4.17 -16.64 23.32
N GLY A 91 5.38 -16.35 23.77
CA GLY A 91 6.18 -15.23 23.27
C GLY A 91 5.57 -13.86 23.57
N TYR A 92 5.62 -12.97 22.60
CA TYR A 92 5.25 -11.56 22.76
C TYR A 92 3.91 -11.17 22.09
N LEU A 93 3.04 -12.12 21.74
CA LEU A 93 1.77 -11.82 21.08
C LEU A 93 0.94 -10.79 21.86
N GLY A 94 0.95 -10.89 23.20
CA GLY A 94 0.26 -9.96 24.10
C GLY A 94 0.81 -8.53 24.11
N ASP A 95 1.93 -8.26 23.43
CA ASP A 95 2.56 -6.93 23.38
C ASP A 95 2.46 -6.27 21.99
N VAL A 96 1.90 -6.97 21.00
CA VAL A 96 1.76 -6.45 19.65
C VAL A 96 0.71 -5.35 19.58
N THR A 97 1.11 -4.16 19.14
CA THR A 97 0.24 -2.98 18.96
C THR A 97 -0.15 -2.78 17.50
N LEU A 98 -1.14 -1.91 17.25
CA LEU A 98 -1.49 -1.48 15.87
C LEU A 98 -0.31 -0.76 15.19
N GLU A 99 0.51 -0.01 15.93
CA GLU A 99 1.71 0.61 15.38
C GLU A 99 2.74 -0.42 14.89
N ASN A 100 2.94 -1.51 15.66
CA ASN A 100 3.82 -2.59 15.23
C ASN A 100 3.31 -3.27 13.95
N MET A 101 2.00 -3.37 13.77
CA MET A 101 1.41 -3.89 12.53
C MET A 101 1.59 -2.93 11.36
N LEU A 102 1.41 -1.61 11.57
CA LEU A 102 1.63 -0.58 10.55
C LEU A 102 3.07 -0.55 10.05
N THR A 103 4.01 -0.68 10.97
CA THR A 103 5.45 -0.64 10.68
C THR A 103 6.04 -1.99 10.27
N MET A 104 5.23 -3.06 10.23
CA MET A 104 5.71 -4.43 9.95
C MET A 104 6.75 -4.93 10.97
N THR A 105 6.62 -4.51 12.23
CA THR A 105 7.56 -4.85 13.32
C THR A 105 6.91 -5.66 14.45
N THR A 106 5.96 -6.51 14.10
CA THR A 106 5.23 -7.33 15.07
C THR A 106 6.08 -8.36 15.82
N GLY A 107 7.27 -8.70 15.31
CA GLY A 107 8.13 -9.75 15.88
C GLY A 107 7.73 -11.17 15.50
N LEU A 108 6.87 -11.34 14.51
CA LEU A 108 6.49 -12.64 13.96
C LEU A 108 7.72 -13.45 13.51
N GLU A 109 7.69 -14.78 13.73
CA GLU A 109 8.67 -15.72 13.22
C GLU A 109 8.60 -15.85 11.68
N SER A 110 7.38 -15.78 11.13
CA SER A 110 7.13 -15.86 9.69
C SER A 110 5.95 -14.99 9.27
N SER A 111 5.84 -14.69 7.97
CA SER A 111 4.79 -13.82 7.42
C SER A 111 3.39 -14.44 7.39
N LEU A 112 3.22 -15.70 7.84
CA LEU A 112 2.01 -16.50 7.68
C LEU A 112 1.66 -16.71 6.20
N PHE A 113 0.40 -17.03 5.86
CA PHE A 113 0.09 -17.29 4.45
C PHE A 113 0.11 -16.01 3.60
N PHE A 114 0.50 -16.18 2.35
CA PHE A 114 0.49 -15.15 1.33
C PHE A 114 -0.74 -15.27 0.43
N CYS A 115 -0.96 -14.27 -0.44
CA CYS A 115 -2.15 -14.22 -1.30
C CYS A 115 -2.33 -15.44 -2.23
N ASP A 116 -1.26 -16.13 -2.59
CA ASP A 116 -1.29 -17.28 -3.52
C ASP A 116 -1.12 -18.63 -2.81
N TRP A 117 -1.09 -18.66 -1.49
CA TRP A 117 -0.95 -19.90 -0.73
C TRP A 117 -2.29 -20.64 -0.62
N PRO A 118 -2.29 -21.99 -0.63
CA PRO A 118 -3.51 -22.79 -0.54
C PRO A 118 -4.35 -22.50 0.71
N GLU A 119 -3.71 -22.17 1.83
CA GLU A 119 -4.36 -21.86 3.11
C GLU A 119 -5.37 -20.72 2.99
N ARG A 120 -5.12 -19.75 2.11
CA ARG A 120 -6.05 -18.66 1.82
C ARG A 120 -7.44 -19.16 1.40
N TYR A 121 -7.49 -20.24 0.65
CA TYR A 121 -8.72 -20.76 0.07
C TYR A 121 -9.42 -21.77 0.97
N THR A 122 -8.74 -22.31 1.97
CA THR A 122 -9.24 -23.34 2.88
C THR A 122 -9.50 -22.84 4.29
N THR A 123 -9.00 -21.65 4.66
CA THR A 123 -9.18 -21.06 5.99
C THR A 123 -10.45 -20.22 6.03
N PRO A 124 -11.49 -20.62 6.80
CA PRO A 124 -12.77 -19.92 6.83
C PRO A 124 -12.76 -18.64 7.67
N ASP A 125 -11.86 -18.52 8.64
CA ASP A 125 -11.76 -17.41 9.58
C ASP A 125 -10.30 -16.99 9.73
N TRP A 126 -9.94 -15.87 9.09
CA TRP A 126 -8.54 -15.43 9.06
C TRP A 126 -8.10 -14.75 10.34
N ILE A 127 -9.03 -14.14 11.11
CA ILE A 127 -8.68 -13.57 12.43
C ILE A 127 -8.30 -14.72 13.36
N ARG A 128 -9.12 -15.77 13.41
CA ARG A 128 -8.84 -16.98 14.20
C ARG A 128 -7.52 -17.62 13.77
N TYR A 129 -7.32 -17.78 12.46
CA TYR A 129 -6.06 -18.33 11.94
C TYR A 129 -4.85 -17.52 12.40
N PHE A 130 -4.94 -16.17 12.39
CA PHE A 130 -3.87 -15.33 12.91
C PHE A 130 -3.55 -15.67 14.37
N PHE A 131 -4.53 -15.65 15.25
CA PHE A 131 -4.31 -15.90 16.67
C PHE A 131 -3.83 -17.33 16.99
N GLU A 132 -4.21 -18.32 16.20
CA GLU A 132 -3.81 -19.72 16.35
C GLU A 132 -2.39 -20.01 15.81
N ASN A 133 -1.90 -19.21 14.84
CA ASN A 133 -0.66 -19.50 14.11
C ASN A 133 0.41 -18.40 14.23
N ALA A 134 0.08 -17.23 14.75
CA ALA A 134 1.02 -16.13 14.90
C ALA A 134 2.00 -16.41 16.05
N LYS A 135 3.22 -16.85 15.71
CA LYS A 135 4.31 -16.99 16.64
C LYS A 135 5.12 -15.70 16.71
N VAL A 136 4.92 -14.93 17.77
CA VAL A 136 5.65 -13.69 18.01
C VAL A 136 6.85 -14.00 18.88
N VAL A 137 7.98 -14.30 18.26
CA VAL A 137 9.21 -14.78 18.94
C VAL A 137 10.18 -13.66 19.27
N ASN A 138 10.10 -12.54 18.54
CA ASN A 138 10.91 -11.34 18.77
C ASN A 138 10.08 -10.27 19.49
N LYS A 139 10.74 -9.42 20.27
CA LYS A 139 10.07 -8.28 20.88
C LYS A 139 9.52 -7.36 19.80
N PRO A 140 8.22 -6.98 19.83
CA PRO A 140 7.64 -6.03 18.89
C PRO A 140 8.44 -4.72 18.83
N GLY A 141 8.54 -4.16 17.64
CA GLY A 141 9.32 -2.94 17.38
C GLY A 141 10.81 -3.17 17.08
N THR A 142 11.33 -4.41 17.13
CA THR A 142 12.78 -4.66 17.03
C THR A 142 13.23 -5.20 15.67
N GLN A 143 12.33 -5.85 14.91
CA GLN A 143 12.69 -6.47 13.64
C GLN A 143 11.57 -6.26 12.62
N TRP A 144 11.94 -5.84 11.43
CA TRP A 144 11.03 -5.71 10.30
C TRP A 144 10.82 -7.07 9.62
N LEU A 145 9.55 -7.45 9.47
CA LEU A 145 9.12 -8.62 8.70
C LEU A 145 7.81 -8.32 7.99
N TYR A 146 7.85 -8.28 6.66
CA TYR A 146 6.66 -8.03 5.87
C TYR A 146 5.62 -9.15 6.02
N SER A 147 4.40 -8.77 6.43
CA SER A 147 3.28 -9.71 6.57
C SER A 147 1.97 -9.08 6.09
N ASN A 148 1.25 -9.79 5.24
CA ASN A 148 -0.09 -9.39 4.79
C ASN A 148 -1.10 -9.39 5.94
N PHE A 149 -0.92 -10.27 6.92
CA PHE A 149 -1.79 -10.34 8.09
C PHE A 149 -1.75 -9.06 8.92
N ASN A 150 -0.62 -8.36 8.99
CA ASN A 150 -0.54 -7.10 9.71
C ASN A 150 -1.58 -6.10 9.16
N THR A 151 -1.63 -5.91 7.85
CA THR A 151 -2.58 -5.00 7.21
C THR A 151 -4.03 -5.50 7.33
N TYR A 152 -4.24 -6.81 7.19
CA TYR A 152 -5.56 -7.41 7.37
C TYR A 152 -6.11 -7.19 8.78
N MET A 153 -5.31 -7.42 9.81
CA MET A 153 -5.71 -7.25 11.21
C MET A 153 -5.98 -5.78 11.56
N ILE A 154 -5.21 -4.82 11.00
CA ILE A 154 -5.49 -3.38 11.11
C ILE A 154 -6.88 -3.08 10.53
N SER A 155 -7.16 -3.58 9.32
CA SER A 155 -8.47 -3.40 8.68
C SER A 155 -9.59 -3.94 9.57
N CYS A 156 -9.45 -5.17 10.06
CA CYS A 156 -10.44 -5.80 10.94
C CYS A 156 -10.64 -5.01 12.27
N ALA A 157 -9.58 -4.38 12.80
CA ALA A 157 -9.69 -3.53 13.98
C ALA A 157 -10.57 -2.30 13.70
N ILE A 158 -10.36 -1.62 12.56
CA ILE A 158 -11.20 -0.49 12.14
C ILE A 158 -12.64 -0.96 11.91
N GLU A 159 -12.84 -2.07 11.17
CA GLU A 159 -14.16 -2.64 10.88
C GLU A 159 -14.93 -2.97 12.17
N LYS A 160 -14.26 -3.58 13.16
CA LYS A 160 -14.86 -3.92 14.45
C LYS A 160 -15.36 -2.68 15.20
N ARG A 161 -14.58 -1.59 15.17
CA ARG A 161 -14.94 -0.31 15.84
C ARG A 161 -15.99 0.47 15.06
N ALA A 162 -15.91 0.47 13.73
CA ALA A 162 -16.84 1.18 12.85
C ALA A 162 -18.19 0.45 12.66
N GLY A 163 -18.25 -0.88 12.92
CA GLY A 163 -19.45 -1.69 12.74
C GLY A 163 -19.81 -1.99 11.27
N VAL A 164 -18.92 -1.64 10.34
CA VAL A 164 -19.05 -1.89 8.89
C VAL A 164 -17.71 -2.33 8.33
N ASN A 165 -17.70 -2.99 7.15
CA ASN A 165 -16.42 -3.35 6.53
C ASN A 165 -15.66 -2.12 6.04
N LEU A 166 -14.34 -2.27 5.82
CA LEU A 166 -13.46 -1.16 5.49
C LEU A 166 -13.84 -0.44 4.19
N LEU A 167 -14.38 -1.16 3.20
CA LEU A 167 -14.84 -0.57 1.94
C LEU A 167 -15.99 0.42 2.20
N GLU A 168 -16.99 0.02 3.00
CA GLU A 168 -18.10 0.89 3.39
C GLU A 168 -17.64 2.04 4.29
N TYR A 169 -16.73 1.77 5.23
CA TYR A 169 -16.13 2.80 6.07
C TYR A 169 -15.46 3.91 5.27
N LEU A 170 -14.73 3.53 4.21
CA LEU A 170 -14.00 4.47 3.35
C LEU A 170 -14.85 5.08 2.22
N ARG A 171 -16.07 4.60 1.96
CA ARG A 171 -16.88 5.04 0.82
C ARG A 171 -16.98 6.56 0.73
N ASN A 172 -17.57 7.20 1.70
CA ASN A 172 -17.81 8.65 1.72
C ASN A 172 -16.66 9.46 2.33
N ARG A 173 -15.75 8.81 3.07
CA ARG A 173 -14.59 9.43 3.71
C ARG A 173 -13.42 9.60 2.77
N PHE A 174 -13.25 8.65 1.85
CA PHE A 174 -12.05 8.53 1.03
C PHE A 174 -12.37 8.36 -0.46
N PHE A 175 -13.13 7.33 -0.85
CA PHE A 175 -13.32 6.98 -2.26
C PHE A 175 -14.14 8.01 -3.02
N GLU A 176 -15.32 8.40 -2.54
CA GLU A 176 -16.16 9.40 -3.20
C GLU A 176 -15.48 10.76 -3.33
N PRO A 177 -14.82 11.33 -2.29
CA PRO A 177 -14.07 12.57 -2.43
C PRO A 177 -12.93 12.51 -3.46
N LEU A 178 -12.32 11.33 -3.66
CA LEU A 178 -11.32 11.10 -4.70
C LEU A 178 -11.93 10.84 -6.08
N GLY A 179 -13.25 10.83 -6.20
CA GLY A 179 -13.95 10.49 -7.45
C GLY A 179 -13.79 9.02 -7.84
N ILE A 180 -13.56 8.13 -6.88
CA ILE A 180 -13.48 6.69 -7.06
C ILE A 180 -14.86 6.10 -6.76
N GLY A 181 -15.67 5.92 -7.80
CA GLY A 181 -17.02 5.39 -7.67
C GLY A 181 -17.04 3.87 -7.60
N ASN A 182 -17.64 3.30 -6.56
CA ASN A 182 -17.80 1.85 -6.37
C ASN A 182 -16.54 1.04 -6.68
N PRO A 183 -15.42 1.21 -5.95
CA PRO A 183 -14.27 0.34 -6.12
C PRO A 183 -14.64 -1.08 -5.67
N ASP A 184 -14.03 -2.08 -6.31
CA ASP A 184 -14.12 -3.46 -5.85
C ASP A 184 -12.98 -3.75 -4.89
N TRP A 185 -13.30 -4.43 -3.76
CA TRP A 185 -12.29 -4.95 -2.85
C TRP A 185 -12.62 -6.39 -2.49
N THR A 186 -11.69 -7.31 -2.77
CA THR A 186 -11.87 -8.74 -2.48
C THR A 186 -12.12 -8.94 -0.98
N LEU A 187 -13.07 -9.81 -0.66
CA LEU A 187 -13.43 -10.15 0.73
C LEU A 187 -12.87 -11.51 1.13
N CYS A 188 -12.55 -11.67 2.42
CA CYS A 188 -12.31 -12.97 3.03
C CYS A 188 -13.63 -13.71 3.25
N PRO A 189 -13.62 -15.01 3.62
CA PRO A 189 -14.86 -15.78 3.84
C PRO A 189 -15.81 -15.20 4.89
N LYS A 190 -15.33 -14.40 5.83
CA LYS A 190 -16.12 -13.71 6.86
C LYS A 190 -16.63 -12.34 6.45
N GLY A 191 -16.34 -11.87 5.23
CA GLY A 191 -16.82 -10.59 4.72
C GLY A 191 -15.93 -9.38 5.05
N HIS A 192 -14.78 -9.58 5.69
CA HIS A 192 -13.76 -8.52 5.85
C HIS A 192 -13.00 -8.31 4.55
N VAL A 193 -12.61 -7.07 4.25
CA VAL A 193 -11.77 -6.84 3.07
C VAL A 193 -10.40 -7.50 3.23
N HIS A 194 -9.80 -7.93 2.12
CA HIS A 194 -8.44 -8.47 2.13
C HIS A 194 -7.41 -7.48 2.68
N ALA A 195 -7.65 -6.19 2.48
CA ALA A 195 -6.82 -5.08 2.95
C ALA A 195 -5.38 -5.09 2.41
N ALA A 196 -4.68 -6.21 2.47
CA ALA A 196 -3.31 -6.34 2.00
C ALA A 196 -3.17 -6.46 0.46
N ASN A 197 -4.28 -6.73 -0.23
CA ASN A 197 -4.43 -6.77 -1.69
C ASN A 197 -5.93 -6.74 -2.06
N GLY A 198 -6.24 -6.90 -3.35
CA GLY A 198 -7.61 -7.10 -3.81
C GLY A 198 -8.44 -5.83 -3.99
N LEU A 199 -7.86 -4.64 -3.88
CA LEU A 199 -8.50 -3.39 -4.28
C LEU A 199 -8.30 -3.18 -5.78
N TYR A 200 -9.40 -2.98 -6.52
CA TYR A 200 -9.40 -2.76 -7.96
C TYR A 200 -9.72 -1.32 -8.27
N VAL A 201 -8.80 -0.63 -8.93
CA VAL A 201 -8.94 0.74 -9.43
C VAL A 201 -8.36 0.85 -10.84
N ASN A 202 -8.74 1.87 -11.60
CA ASN A 202 -8.09 2.20 -12.87
C ASN A 202 -6.92 3.18 -12.65
N ILE A 203 -6.15 3.45 -13.71
CA ILE A 203 -4.95 4.29 -13.63
C ILE A 203 -5.27 5.73 -13.18
N ASP A 204 -6.40 6.32 -13.59
CA ASP A 204 -6.77 7.68 -13.17
C ASP A 204 -7.14 7.70 -11.67
N GLU A 205 -7.86 6.69 -11.21
CA GLU A 205 -8.19 6.51 -9.79
C GLU A 205 -6.94 6.32 -8.94
N PHE A 206 -5.97 5.53 -9.44
CA PHE A 206 -4.70 5.30 -8.77
C PHE A 206 -3.82 6.56 -8.75
N THR A 207 -3.84 7.36 -9.82
CA THR A 207 -3.12 8.65 -9.87
C THR A 207 -3.75 9.67 -8.91
N ARG A 208 -5.08 9.71 -8.74
CA ARG A 208 -5.73 10.58 -7.74
C ARG A 208 -5.36 10.19 -6.30
N TYR A 209 -5.27 8.89 -6.01
CA TYR A 209 -4.70 8.43 -4.75
C TYR A 209 -3.24 8.90 -4.59
N GLY A 210 -2.44 8.83 -5.64
CA GLY A 210 -1.07 9.35 -5.65
C GLY A 210 -1.01 10.85 -5.30
N GLN A 211 -1.91 11.67 -5.86
CA GLN A 211 -2.00 13.09 -5.54
C GLN A 211 -2.35 13.32 -4.06
N LEU A 212 -3.28 12.53 -3.51
CA LEU A 212 -3.64 12.60 -2.10
C LEU A 212 -2.42 12.36 -1.20
N ILE A 213 -1.68 11.27 -1.44
CA ILE A 213 -0.51 10.96 -0.60
C ILE A 213 0.60 11.99 -0.80
N LEU A 214 0.84 12.46 -2.04
CA LEU A 214 1.79 13.53 -2.34
C LEU A 214 1.52 14.78 -1.48
N HIS A 215 0.27 15.19 -1.39
CA HIS A 215 -0.17 16.37 -0.64
C HIS A 215 -0.58 16.06 0.81
N LYS A 216 0.05 15.05 1.41
CA LYS A 216 -0.13 14.71 2.84
C LYS A 216 -1.60 14.62 3.27
N GLY A 217 -2.39 13.88 2.49
CA GLY A 217 -3.80 13.62 2.80
C GLY A 217 -4.77 14.67 2.31
N LYS A 218 -4.30 15.70 1.59
CA LYS A 218 -5.14 16.74 1.01
C LYS A 218 -5.45 16.47 -0.46
N TYR A 219 -6.72 16.59 -0.86
CA TYR A 219 -7.14 16.44 -2.24
C TYR A 219 -8.23 17.47 -2.58
N ASN A 220 -8.10 18.17 -3.72
CA ASN A 220 -9.02 19.22 -4.17
C ASN A 220 -9.39 20.23 -3.05
N GLY A 221 -8.41 20.66 -2.27
CA GLY A 221 -8.57 21.63 -1.19
C GLY A 221 -9.14 21.06 0.11
N LYS A 222 -9.58 19.79 0.17
CA LYS A 222 -10.08 19.12 1.37
C LYS A 222 -9.02 18.23 1.99
N GLN A 223 -8.86 18.31 3.32
CA GLN A 223 -8.06 17.36 4.08
C GLN A 223 -8.91 16.11 4.33
N LEU A 224 -8.56 14.98 3.68
CA LEU A 224 -9.26 13.71 3.80
C LEU A 224 -8.61 12.79 4.84
N VAL A 225 -7.30 12.90 5.00
CA VAL A 225 -6.52 12.18 6.01
C VAL A 225 -5.70 13.20 6.77
N PRO A 226 -5.63 13.17 8.11
CA PRO A 226 -4.90 14.17 8.90
C PRO A 226 -3.45 14.36 8.41
N GLU A 227 -3.05 15.61 8.20
CA GLU A 227 -1.74 15.95 7.64
C GLU A 227 -0.59 15.44 8.53
N GLU A 228 -0.71 15.62 9.86
CA GLU A 228 0.33 15.18 10.80
C GLU A 228 0.50 13.66 10.79
N TYR A 229 -0.59 12.91 10.67
CA TYR A 229 -0.51 11.46 10.49
C TYR A 229 0.22 11.13 9.19
N MET A 230 -0.13 11.77 8.07
CA MET A 230 0.49 11.49 6.78
C MET A 230 1.99 11.85 6.75
N LYS A 231 2.41 12.90 7.46
CA LYS A 231 3.84 13.24 7.61
C LYS A 231 4.61 12.09 8.27
N VAL A 232 4.07 11.52 9.35
CA VAL A 232 4.67 10.37 10.04
C VAL A 232 4.59 9.13 9.16
N ALA A 233 3.42 8.82 8.62
CA ALA A 233 3.16 7.61 7.83
C ALA A 233 4.08 7.49 6.60
N THR A 234 4.46 8.62 6.00
CA THR A 234 5.30 8.68 4.81
C THR A 234 6.76 9.07 5.13
N SER A 235 7.20 8.87 6.37
CA SER A 235 8.59 9.04 6.79
C SER A 235 9.28 7.69 7.00
N ASN A 236 10.60 7.71 7.03
CA ASN A 236 11.39 6.50 7.33
C ASN A 236 11.38 6.23 8.84
N LEU A 237 10.56 5.27 9.27
CA LEU A 237 10.41 4.88 10.67
C LEU A 237 11.21 3.63 11.02
N VAL A 238 11.42 2.74 10.04
CA VAL A 238 12.01 1.42 10.26
C VAL A 238 12.95 1.05 9.13
N ASP A 239 14.10 0.50 9.49
CA ASP A 239 15.01 -0.11 8.53
C ASP A 239 14.38 -1.39 7.91
N ASN A 240 14.22 -1.36 6.60
CA ASN A 240 13.77 -2.50 5.80
C ASN A 240 14.82 -2.94 4.79
N SER A 241 16.10 -2.72 5.05
CA SER A 241 17.21 -3.04 4.14
C SER A 241 17.20 -4.52 3.70
N ALA A 242 16.65 -5.41 4.53
CA ALA A 242 16.42 -6.81 4.19
C ALA A 242 15.47 -7.03 2.99
N ALA A 243 14.65 -6.04 2.63
CA ALA A 243 13.82 -6.08 1.43
C ALA A 243 14.58 -5.71 0.15
N GLY A 244 15.76 -5.12 0.29
CA GLY A 244 16.68 -4.86 -0.81
C GLY A 244 17.38 -6.13 -1.27
N GLY A 245 17.89 -6.13 -2.49
CA GLY A 245 18.64 -7.27 -3.02
C GLY A 245 19.49 -6.87 -4.22
N PRO A 246 20.42 -7.75 -4.65
CA PRO A 246 21.26 -7.47 -5.81
C PRO A 246 20.42 -7.12 -7.04
N GLY A 247 20.77 -6.02 -7.70
CA GLY A 247 20.07 -5.54 -8.91
C GLY A 247 18.71 -4.89 -8.66
N ASN A 248 18.29 -4.70 -7.42
CA ASN A 248 17.08 -3.93 -7.09
C ASN A 248 17.48 -2.47 -6.81
N LEU A 249 16.99 -1.54 -7.66
CA LEU A 249 17.38 -0.12 -7.61
C LEU A 249 16.51 0.72 -6.66
N TYR A 250 15.45 0.15 -6.10
CA TYR A 250 14.41 0.96 -5.45
C TYR A 250 13.89 0.42 -4.09
N SER A 251 14.33 -0.75 -3.62
CA SER A 251 13.89 -1.33 -2.33
C SER A 251 14.98 -1.34 -1.27
N GLY A 252 14.56 -1.35 0.00
CA GLY A 252 15.50 -1.39 1.13
C GLY A 252 15.93 -0.01 1.66
N PHE A 253 15.19 1.05 1.35
CA PHE A 253 15.50 2.43 1.73
C PHE A 253 14.71 2.94 2.94
N GLY A 254 13.90 2.09 3.54
CA GLY A 254 13.10 2.39 4.73
C GLY A 254 11.61 2.13 4.56
N TYR A 255 10.89 2.10 5.68
CA TYR A 255 9.47 1.81 5.75
C TYR A 255 8.77 2.72 6.77
N GLY A 256 7.63 3.26 6.38
CA GLY A 256 6.75 4.04 7.24
C GLY A 256 5.52 3.24 7.68
N TYR A 257 4.38 3.92 7.82
CA TYR A 257 3.11 3.23 8.07
C TYR A 257 2.52 2.71 6.75
N GLN A 258 2.94 1.52 6.32
CA GLN A 258 2.56 0.86 5.06
C GLN A 258 3.04 1.59 3.78
N PHE A 259 3.96 2.54 3.90
CA PHE A 259 4.63 3.19 2.79
C PHE A 259 6.10 2.78 2.72
N VAL A 260 6.59 2.55 1.50
CA VAL A 260 7.99 2.20 1.23
C VAL A 260 8.74 3.46 0.84
N MET A 261 9.91 3.69 1.43
CA MET A 261 10.77 4.81 1.04
C MET A 261 11.46 4.52 -0.29
N ASN A 262 11.62 5.56 -1.12
CA ASN A 262 12.39 5.51 -2.35
C ASN A 262 13.87 5.85 -2.09
N PRO A 263 14.78 5.57 -3.05
CA PRO A 263 16.16 6.03 -3.00
C PRO A 263 16.30 7.56 -2.88
N GLU A 264 15.42 8.31 -3.52
CA GLU A 264 15.39 9.78 -3.49
C GLU A 264 14.85 10.25 -2.14
N ALA A 265 15.66 11.06 -1.45
CA ALA A 265 15.31 11.58 -0.13
C ALA A 265 13.94 12.28 -0.14
N GLY A 266 13.14 12.04 0.88
CA GLY A 266 11.81 12.62 1.04
C GLY A 266 10.72 12.06 0.14
N SER A 267 11.07 11.14 -0.76
CA SER A 267 10.11 10.46 -1.64
C SER A 267 9.72 9.08 -1.13
N TYR A 268 8.53 8.63 -1.49
CA TYR A 268 7.94 7.37 -1.01
C TYR A 268 6.93 6.82 -2.03
N ARG A 269 6.49 5.61 -1.79
CA ARG A 269 5.56 4.93 -2.69
C ARG A 269 4.65 3.94 -2.00
N SER A 270 3.56 3.61 -2.70
CA SER A 270 2.80 2.38 -2.56
C SER A 270 3.09 1.51 -3.78
N ASP A 271 3.56 0.28 -3.56
CA ASP A 271 3.83 -0.65 -4.65
C ASP A 271 3.17 -2.01 -4.42
N GLY A 272 3.01 -2.77 -5.48
CA GLY A 272 2.34 -4.07 -5.44
C GLY A 272 2.86 -5.04 -6.49
N ASN A 273 2.64 -6.32 -6.21
CA ASN A 273 2.97 -7.40 -7.13
C ASN A 273 2.44 -7.10 -8.54
N TYR A 274 3.04 -7.74 -9.52
CA TYR A 274 2.73 -7.59 -10.94
C TYR A 274 2.95 -6.17 -11.50
N GLY A 275 3.74 -5.32 -10.80
CA GLY A 275 4.17 -4.01 -11.30
C GLY A 275 3.15 -2.89 -11.11
N GLN A 276 2.53 -2.84 -9.94
CA GLN A 276 1.75 -1.69 -9.51
C GLN A 276 2.67 -0.72 -8.79
N PHE A 277 2.80 0.51 -9.27
CA PHE A 277 3.61 1.55 -8.65
C PHE A 277 2.83 2.85 -8.56
N CYS A 278 2.81 3.45 -7.38
CA CYS A 278 2.34 4.82 -7.14
C CYS A 278 3.43 5.55 -6.37
N LEU A 279 4.25 6.32 -7.09
CA LEU A 279 5.43 7.01 -6.56
C LEU A 279 5.07 8.46 -6.30
N ALA A 280 5.40 8.97 -5.13
CA ALA A 280 5.23 10.38 -4.75
C ALA A 280 6.58 11.06 -4.54
N PHE A 281 6.79 12.19 -5.21
CA PHE A 281 8.00 13.01 -5.14
C PHE A 281 7.63 14.42 -4.69
N PRO A 282 7.55 14.69 -3.36
CA PRO A 282 7.11 15.99 -2.83
C PRO A 282 7.92 17.18 -3.33
N ASP A 283 9.25 17.04 -3.38
CA ASP A 283 10.14 18.13 -3.80
C ASP A 283 9.99 18.51 -5.30
N LYS A 284 9.31 17.64 -6.07
CA LYS A 284 9.10 17.82 -7.51
C LYS A 284 7.62 18.07 -7.85
N ASP A 285 6.76 18.14 -6.84
CA ASP A 285 5.30 18.14 -6.99
C ASP A 285 4.82 17.13 -8.05
N ALA A 286 5.32 15.88 -7.94
CA ALA A 286 5.11 14.87 -8.97
C ALA A 286 4.65 13.53 -8.42
N VAL A 287 3.77 12.89 -9.20
CA VAL A 287 3.31 11.50 -9.04
C VAL A 287 3.61 10.71 -10.30
N VAL A 288 4.19 9.53 -10.15
CA VAL A 288 4.33 8.57 -11.25
C VAL A 288 3.54 7.32 -10.89
N THR A 289 2.62 6.93 -11.75
CA THR A 289 1.83 5.70 -11.56
C THR A 289 2.04 4.73 -12.72
N VAL A 290 2.15 3.46 -12.36
CA VAL A 290 2.21 2.35 -13.33
C VAL A 290 1.26 1.25 -12.87
N MET A 291 0.48 0.72 -13.81
CA MET A 291 -0.33 -0.48 -13.61
C MET A 291 0.03 -1.52 -14.66
N SER A 292 0.30 -2.73 -14.20
CA SER A 292 0.87 -3.80 -15.02
C SER A 292 0.30 -5.16 -14.66
N LEU A 293 0.55 -6.14 -15.52
CA LEU A 293 0.24 -7.56 -15.31
C LEU A 293 1.52 -8.41 -15.44
N GLU A 294 2.65 -7.88 -14.96
CA GLU A 294 3.99 -8.45 -15.18
C GLU A 294 4.54 -9.14 -13.92
N GLY A 295 4.75 -10.46 -14.03
CA GLY A 295 5.33 -11.23 -12.91
C GLY A 295 6.75 -10.78 -12.52
N ASN A 296 7.54 -10.30 -13.47
CA ASN A 296 8.87 -9.73 -13.19
C ASN A 296 8.77 -8.22 -12.95
N PHE A 297 8.03 -7.83 -11.91
CA PHE A 297 7.81 -6.42 -11.58
C PHE A 297 9.08 -5.68 -11.16
N GLN A 298 10.13 -6.39 -10.71
CA GLN A 298 11.43 -5.78 -10.41
C GLN A 298 12.03 -5.09 -11.65
N LYS A 299 11.89 -5.70 -12.83
CA LYS A 299 12.35 -5.08 -14.08
C LYS A 299 11.60 -3.78 -14.38
N ILE A 300 10.29 -3.73 -14.14
CA ILE A 300 9.50 -2.51 -14.32
C ILE A 300 10.02 -1.41 -13.39
N GLY A 301 10.20 -1.72 -12.11
CA GLY A 301 10.78 -0.78 -11.16
C GLY A 301 12.16 -0.29 -11.62
N ASN A 302 13.06 -1.19 -12.00
CA ASN A 302 14.40 -0.83 -12.49
C ASN A 302 14.34 0.09 -13.73
N HIS A 303 13.39 -0.14 -14.65
CA HIS A 303 13.20 0.76 -15.78
C HIS A 303 12.67 2.14 -15.34
N LEU A 304 11.79 2.23 -14.34
CA LEU A 304 11.37 3.52 -13.78
C LEU A 304 12.58 4.28 -13.21
N TRP A 305 13.39 3.61 -12.40
CA TRP A 305 14.58 4.22 -11.76
C TRP A 305 15.77 4.47 -12.70
N SER A 306 15.78 3.89 -13.87
CA SER A 306 16.83 4.15 -14.89
C SER A 306 16.40 5.08 -16.03
N THR A 307 15.11 5.46 -16.10
CA THR A 307 14.58 6.24 -17.24
C THR A 307 13.76 7.44 -16.77
N VAL A 308 12.75 7.22 -15.91
CA VAL A 308 11.79 8.26 -15.54
C VAL A 308 12.26 9.06 -14.34
N VAL A 309 12.55 8.39 -13.23
CA VAL A 309 12.82 9.04 -11.93
C VAL A 309 14.01 10.00 -11.94
N PRO A 310 15.16 9.69 -12.59
CA PRO A 310 16.30 10.60 -12.62
C PRO A 310 16.04 11.91 -13.33
N GLU A 311 15.07 11.94 -14.23
CA GLU A 311 14.78 13.06 -15.11
C GLU A 311 13.49 13.81 -14.76
N LEU A 312 12.76 13.37 -13.72
CA LEU A 312 11.58 14.05 -13.21
C LEU A 312 11.82 15.51 -12.80
#